data_90755cdeb4bc80e8884db529c9ea2472
#
_entry.id   90755cdeb4bc80e8884db529c9ea2472
#
_cell.length_a   1.000
_cell.length_b   1.000
_cell.length_c   1.000
_cell.angle_alpha   90.00
_cell.angle_beta   90.00
_cell.angle_gamma   90.00
#
_symmetry.space_group_name_H-M   'P 1'
#
loop_
_entity.id
_entity.type
_entity.pdbx_description
1 polymer ?
#
loop_
_entity_poly.entity_id
_entity_poly.type
_entity_poly.pdbx_seq_one_letter_code
_entity_poly.pdbx_strand_id
1 'polypeptide(L)'
;MVSRIIPVDPFDLVIFGGTGDLASRKILPGLFRRYCAGQILPGVQIIAAARSAYDDAGYREFASAAIREFGGGRACEDGTLEEFLKTLSYVTIDARGSTGWEQLASRMSGDGRVRAFYFSVGPGLFGDLAERLHHYGMADAGSRIVVEKPFGRDLQSARALNATLAAHFHENQIYRIDHYLGKETVQNLMAVRFGNMLFEPLWNSQYVDHIQITVAETVGVGGRGEYYDRSGAMRDMIQNHLMQLLCLIAMEPPAKFDPDAVRDEKLKVIRALDPVEPHHIVRGQYDAFAGAENEHPGYRDAVNNPRSTTESFIALKMHISNWRWAGAPFYLRTGKRLSARSSEITVVFKDTPHNIFGEESGRHRNVLLIRLQPNEGITLGVTIKEPGPGGMRLVDVPLDMSFAEALGPDGEDPPDAYERLIMDVIRGNQTLFMRGDEVEAAWAWTDPIIEGWETRNEVPKPYESGSSGPLDADVLMQRDGRKWRGVNP
;
A
#
# COMPACT_ATOMS: atom_id res chain seq x y z
N MET A 1 22.75 -14.14 -8.49
CA MET A 1 21.65 -15.14 -8.59
C MET A 1 20.80 -14.75 -9.78
N VAL A 2 20.58 -15.62 -10.76
CA VAL A 2 19.68 -15.30 -11.87
C VAL A 2 18.26 -15.26 -11.31
N SER A 3 17.59 -14.13 -11.45
CA SER A 3 16.16 -13.98 -11.11
C SER A 3 15.37 -15.06 -11.84
N ARG A 4 14.81 -16.02 -11.11
CA ARG A 4 14.06 -17.11 -11.72
C ARG A 4 12.64 -16.64 -11.98
N ILE A 5 12.42 -16.11 -13.17
CA ILE A 5 11.08 -15.73 -13.63
C ILE A 5 10.26 -17.01 -13.79
N ILE A 6 9.15 -17.09 -13.08
CA ILE A 6 8.21 -18.21 -13.17
C ILE A 6 7.08 -17.80 -14.09
N PRO A 7 6.95 -18.43 -15.28
CA PRO A 7 5.82 -18.16 -16.17
C PRO A 7 4.47 -18.43 -15.52
N VAL A 8 3.43 -17.80 -16.04
CA VAL A 8 2.03 -18.09 -15.70
C VAL A 8 1.37 -18.85 -16.84
N ASP A 9 0.40 -19.69 -16.53
CA ASP A 9 -0.41 -20.36 -17.54
C ASP A 9 -1.22 -19.34 -18.35
N PRO A 10 -1.61 -19.66 -19.59
CA PRO A 10 -2.47 -18.80 -20.40
C PRO A 10 -3.77 -18.45 -19.65
N PHE A 11 -4.19 -17.20 -19.76
CA PHE A 11 -5.34 -16.64 -19.05
C PHE A 11 -6.12 -15.65 -19.92
N ASP A 12 -7.34 -15.36 -19.52
CA ASP A 12 -8.13 -14.24 -20.01
C ASP A 12 -8.17 -13.14 -18.95
N LEU A 13 -7.76 -11.92 -19.29
CA LEU A 13 -7.83 -10.76 -18.42
C LEU A 13 -8.74 -9.71 -19.03
N VAL A 14 -9.85 -9.39 -18.37
CA VAL A 14 -10.74 -8.29 -18.75
C VAL A 14 -10.45 -7.08 -17.88
N ILE A 15 -10.16 -5.93 -18.49
CA ILE A 15 -9.90 -4.67 -17.78
C ILE A 15 -11.09 -3.73 -17.99
N PHE A 16 -12.01 -3.69 -17.03
CA PHE A 16 -13.08 -2.70 -17.04
C PHE A 16 -12.50 -1.32 -16.71
N GLY A 17 -12.81 -0.33 -17.52
CA GLY A 17 -12.12 0.96 -17.46
C GLY A 17 -10.77 0.96 -18.16
N GLY A 18 -10.61 0.11 -19.19
CA GLY A 18 -9.35 -0.11 -19.92
C GLY A 18 -8.80 1.11 -20.67
N THR A 19 -9.54 2.22 -20.74
CA THR A 19 -9.09 3.52 -21.28
C THR A 19 -8.79 4.55 -20.18
N GLY A 20 -8.87 4.16 -18.90
CA GLY A 20 -8.64 5.03 -17.75
C GLY A 20 -7.16 5.23 -17.40
N ASP A 21 -6.91 6.18 -16.50
CA ASP A 21 -5.57 6.57 -16.06
C ASP A 21 -4.77 5.40 -15.45
N LEU A 22 -5.40 4.56 -14.62
CA LEU A 22 -4.74 3.39 -14.03
C LEU A 22 -4.36 2.36 -15.10
N ALA A 23 -5.25 2.11 -16.07
CA ALA A 23 -4.99 1.18 -17.16
C ALA A 23 -3.80 1.65 -18.02
N SER A 24 -3.79 2.93 -18.42
CA SER A 24 -2.73 3.49 -19.26
C SER A 24 -1.39 3.63 -18.55
N ARG A 25 -1.38 4.08 -17.29
CA ARG A 25 -0.13 4.36 -16.57
C ARG A 25 0.48 3.17 -15.85
N LYS A 26 -0.31 2.16 -15.48
CA LYS A 26 0.14 1.07 -14.62
C LYS A 26 -0.12 -0.32 -15.20
N ILE A 27 -1.39 -0.63 -15.56
CA ILE A 27 -1.76 -2.00 -15.92
C ILE A 27 -1.14 -2.39 -17.25
N LEU A 28 -1.37 -1.64 -18.32
CA LEU A 28 -0.85 -1.96 -19.67
C LEU A 28 0.70 -1.96 -19.70
N PRO A 29 1.40 -0.93 -19.17
CA PRO A 29 2.85 -0.98 -19.10
C PRO A 29 3.39 -2.14 -18.25
N GLY A 30 2.73 -2.45 -17.12
CA GLY A 30 3.12 -3.57 -16.26
C GLY A 30 2.96 -4.93 -16.95
N LEU A 31 1.84 -5.17 -17.62
CA LEU A 31 1.61 -6.40 -18.41
C LEU A 31 2.65 -6.54 -19.53
N PHE A 32 2.97 -5.45 -20.22
CA PHE A 32 4.00 -5.46 -21.25
C PHE A 32 5.38 -5.83 -20.67
N ARG A 33 5.79 -5.23 -19.53
CA ARG A 33 7.06 -5.60 -18.88
C ARG A 33 7.11 -7.08 -18.46
N ARG A 34 5.97 -7.65 -18.00
CA ARG A 34 5.90 -9.08 -17.67
C ARG A 34 5.95 -9.96 -18.92
N TYR A 35 5.41 -9.48 -20.04
CA TYR A 35 5.52 -10.15 -21.31
C TYR A 35 6.98 -10.15 -21.82
N CYS A 36 7.66 -9.01 -21.81
CA CYS A 36 9.09 -8.90 -22.15
C CYS A 36 9.97 -9.79 -21.26
N ALA A 37 9.63 -9.92 -19.99
CA ALA A 37 10.34 -10.78 -19.05
C ALA A 37 10.08 -12.28 -19.25
N GLY A 38 9.20 -12.68 -20.18
CA GLY A 38 8.83 -14.08 -20.40
C GLY A 38 7.95 -14.69 -19.29
N GLN A 39 7.36 -13.86 -18.44
CA GLN A 39 6.44 -14.32 -17.41
C GLN A 39 5.02 -14.54 -17.94
N ILE A 40 4.59 -13.72 -18.90
CA ILE A 40 3.35 -13.90 -19.66
C ILE A 40 3.73 -14.58 -20.97
N LEU A 41 3.15 -15.75 -21.21
CA LEU A 41 3.41 -16.57 -22.39
C LEU A 41 2.46 -16.19 -23.54
N PRO A 42 2.81 -16.51 -24.80
CA PRO A 42 1.87 -16.40 -25.93
C PRO A 42 0.57 -17.18 -25.68
N GLY A 43 -0.53 -16.69 -26.26
CA GLY A 43 -1.85 -17.32 -26.15
C GLY A 43 -2.74 -16.75 -25.04
N VAL A 44 -2.28 -15.74 -24.29
CA VAL A 44 -3.11 -14.96 -23.39
C VAL A 44 -4.07 -14.05 -24.16
N GLN A 45 -5.22 -13.73 -23.55
CA GLN A 45 -6.14 -12.73 -24.05
C GLN A 45 -6.30 -11.60 -23.03
N ILE A 46 -6.06 -10.37 -23.47
CA ILE A 46 -6.27 -9.17 -22.67
C ILE A 46 -7.35 -8.36 -23.35
N ILE A 47 -8.51 -8.25 -22.71
CA ILE A 47 -9.68 -7.59 -23.26
C ILE A 47 -9.94 -6.32 -22.47
N ALA A 48 -9.72 -5.18 -23.07
CA ALA A 48 -10.10 -3.91 -22.47
C ALA A 48 -11.58 -3.63 -22.71
N ALA A 49 -12.27 -3.15 -21.69
CA ALA A 49 -13.69 -2.86 -21.75
C ALA A 49 -13.98 -1.47 -21.16
N ALA A 50 -14.57 -0.57 -21.94
CA ALA A 50 -14.97 0.76 -21.48
C ALA A 50 -16.08 1.34 -22.37
N ARG A 51 -16.58 2.52 -21.97
CA ARG A 51 -17.66 3.21 -22.71
C ARG A 51 -17.18 3.90 -23.99
N SER A 52 -15.89 4.21 -24.08
CA SER A 52 -15.30 4.87 -25.25
C SER A 52 -15.44 3.97 -26.47
N ALA A 53 -15.74 4.56 -27.63
CA ALA A 53 -15.85 3.81 -28.88
C ALA A 53 -14.46 3.61 -29.50
N TYR A 54 -13.89 2.42 -29.33
CA TYR A 54 -12.71 1.94 -30.04
C TYR A 54 -13.01 0.63 -30.75
N ASP A 55 -12.32 0.40 -31.84
CA ASP A 55 -12.10 -0.96 -32.37
C ASP A 55 -10.77 -1.52 -31.84
N ASP A 56 -10.47 -2.76 -32.17
CA ASP A 56 -9.23 -3.41 -31.72
C ASP A 56 -7.96 -2.68 -32.21
N ALA A 57 -7.98 -2.11 -33.42
CA ALA A 57 -6.84 -1.39 -33.99
C ALA A 57 -6.59 -0.07 -33.23
N GLY A 58 -7.63 0.74 -33.08
CA GLY A 58 -7.53 2.01 -32.34
C GLY A 58 -7.17 1.81 -30.87
N TYR A 59 -7.65 0.72 -30.23
CA TYR A 59 -7.23 0.43 -28.87
C TYR A 59 -5.76 -0.01 -28.77
N ARG A 60 -5.26 -0.77 -29.74
CA ARG A 60 -3.83 -1.12 -29.80
C ARG A 60 -2.93 0.10 -29.98
N GLU A 61 -3.37 1.09 -30.76
CA GLU A 61 -2.66 2.38 -30.87
C GLU A 61 -2.63 3.11 -29.54
N PHE A 62 -3.77 3.20 -28.84
CA PHE A 62 -3.85 3.76 -27.49
C PHE A 62 -2.91 3.04 -26.51
N ALA A 63 -2.92 1.71 -26.49
CA ALA A 63 -2.07 0.90 -25.63
C ALA A 63 -0.57 1.07 -25.95
N SER A 64 -0.22 1.12 -27.26
CA SER A 64 1.14 1.38 -27.72
C SER A 64 1.66 2.73 -27.22
N ALA A 65 0.85 3.78 -27.35
CA ALA A 65 1.20 5.12 -26.84
C ALA A 65 1.43 5.10 -25.33
N ALA A 66 0.50 4.50 -24.56
CA ALA A 66 0.61 4.37 -23.10
C ALA A 66 1.85 3.60 -22.66
N ILE A 67 2.17 2.48 -23.33
CA ILE A 67 3.35 1.67 -23.02
C ILE A 67 4.64 2.46 -23.32
N ARG A 68 4.69 3.19 -24.43
CA ARG A 68 5.86 4.02 -24.78
C ARG A 68 6.08 5.17 -23.79
N GLU A 69 5.00 5.77 -23.32
CA GLU A 69 5.07 6.89 -22.34
C GLU A 69 5.42 6.43 -20.93
N PHE A 70 4.80 5.32 -20.46
CA PHE A 70 4.88 4.89 -19.06
C PHE A 70 5.60 3.56 -18.84
N GLY A 71 6.05 2.88 -19.91
CA GLY A 71 6.61 1.53 -19.85
C GLY A 71 8.01 1.44 -19.20
N GLY A 72 8.71 2.57 -19.07
CA GLY A 72 10.10 2.58 -18.61
C GLY A 72 11.07 2.06 -19.70
N GLY A 73 12.34 2.38 -19.53
CA GLY A 73 13.38 2.14 -20.55
C GLY A 73 13.93 0.71 -20.61
N ARG A 74 13.25 -0.32 -20.15
CA ARG A 74 13.75 -1.70 -20.34
C ARG A 74 13.72 -2.04 -21.83
N ALA A 75 14.90 -2.36 -22.35
CA ALA A 75 15.03 -2.86 -23.72
C ALA A 75 14.35 -4.24 -23.81
N CYS A 76 13.27 -4.30 -24.56
CA CYS A 76 12.73 -5.58 -25.06
C CYS A 76 13.35 -5.86 -26.43
N GLU A 77 13.33 -7.12 -26.84
CA GLU A 77 13.72 -7.49 -28.19
C GLU A 77 12.85 -6.77 -29.23
N ASP A 78 13.43 -6.45 -30.36
CA ASP A 78 12.71 -5.81 -31.46
C ASP A 78 11.48 -6.65 -31.86
N GLY A 79 10.35 -5.99 -32.09
CA GLY A 79 9.09 -6.65 -32.43
C GLY A 79 8.25 -7.18 -31.27
N THR A 80 8.78 -7.19 -30.01
CA THR A 80 8.05 -7.70 -28.85
C THR A 80 6.79 -6.89 -28.55
N LEU A 81 6.83 -5.57 -28.76
CA LEU A 81 5.65 -4.71 -28.54
C LEU A 81 4.53 -5.09 -29.52
N GLU A 82 4.84 -5.29 -30.80
CA GLU A 82 3.86 -5.68 -31.81
C GLU A 82 3.24 -7.04 -31.50
N GLU A 83 4.02 -8.00 -31.00
CA GLU A 83 3.50 -9.30 -30.57
C GLU A 83 2.60 -9.17 -29.35
N PHE A 84 3.01 -8.38 -28.34
CA PHE A 84 2.16 -8.11 -27.18
C PHE A 84 0.84 -7.43 -27.58
N LEU A 85 0.88 -6.44 -28.46
CA LEU A 85 -0.32 -5.74 -28.93
C LEU A 85 -1.33 -6.66 -29.62
N LYS A 86 -0.89 -7.78 -30.24
CA LYS A 86 -1.79 -8.79 -30.83
C LYS A 86 -2.64 -9.50 -29.76
N THR A 87 -2.17 -9.57 -28.51
CA THR A 87 -2.93 -10.16 -27.39
C THR A 87 -4.06 -9.26 -26.90
N LEU A 88 -4.05 -7.96 -27.29
CA LEU A 88 -5.02 -6.97 -26.88
C LEU A 88 -6.23 -6.93 -27.81
N SER A 89 -7.40 -6.86 -27.23
CA SER A 89 -8.67 -6.59 -27.92
C SER A 89 -9.53 -5.62 -27.10
N TYR A 90 -10.56 -5.07 -27.72
CA TYR A 90 -11.40 -4.06 -27.09
C TYR A 90 -12.90 -4.35 -27.27
N VAL A 91 -13.66 -4.10 -26.20
CA VAL A 91 -15.14 -4.18 -26.24
C VAL A 91 -15.71 -2.88 -25.70
N THR A 92 -16.53 -2.20 -26.50
CA THR A 92 -17.35 -1.09 -25.99
C THR A 92 -18.45 -1.65 -25.10
N ILE A 93 -18.45 -1.31 -23.82
CA ILE A 93 -19.37 -1.88 -22.84
C ILE A 93 -20.05 -0.81 -21.99
N ASP A 94 -21.34 -1.00 -21.71
CA ASP A 94 -22.05 -0.27 -20.68
C ASP A 94 -22.17 -1.16 -19.43
N ALA A 95 -21.54 -0.76 -18.34
CA ALA A 95 -21.55 -1.51 -17.09
C ALA A 95 -22.95 -1.67 -16.49
N ARG A 96 -23.86 -0.71 -16.72
CA ARG A 96 -25.24 -0.72 -16.22
C ARG A 96 -26.26 -1.21 -17.23
N GLY A 97 -25.95 -1.10 -18.51
CA GLY A 97 -26.78 -1.55 -19.61
C GLY A 97 -26.52 -2.99 -20.04
N SER A 98 -27.04 -3.34 -21.22
CA SER A 98 -26.82 -4.64 -21.86
C SER A 98 -25.80 -4.61 -22.99
N THR A 99 -25.34 -3.43 -23.38
CA THR A 99 -24.44 -3.25 -24.52
C THR A 99 -23.07 -3.88 -24.26
N GLY A 100 -22.59 -4.69 -25.21
CA GLY A 100 -21.24 -5.24 -25.26
C GLY A 100 -21.03 -6.54 -24.47
N TRP A 101 -21.94 -6.95 -23.61
CA TRP A 101 -21.74 -8.10 -22.72
C TRP A 101 -21.69 -9.44 -23.47
N GLU A 102 -22.58 -9.67 -24.43
CA GLU A 102 -22.54 -10.87 -25.29
C GLU A 102 -21.25 -10.92 -26.12
N GLN A 103 -20.83 -9.76 -26.65
CA GLN A 103 -19.56 -9.64 -27.35
C GLN A 103 -18.37 -9.96 -26.44
N LEU A 104 -18.36 -9.46 -25.21
CA LEU A 104 -17.35 -9.77 -24.22
C LEU A 104 -17.30 -11.28 -23.94
N ALA A 105 -18.45 -11.89 -23.66
CA ALA A 105 -18.54 -13.31 -23.39
C ALA A 105 -18.04 -14.17 -24.58
N SER A 106 -18.36 -13.76 -25.83
CA SER A 106 -17.91 -14.47 -27.03
C SER A 106 -16.41 -14.38 -27.32
N ARG A 107 -15.72 -13.37 -26.75
CA ARG A 107 -14.27 -13.19 -26.90
C ARG A 107 -13.47 -14.00 -25.87
N MET A 108 -14.10 -14.49 -24.83
CA MET A 108 -13.41 -15.26 -23.80
C MET A 108 -13.15 -16.69 -24.26
N SER A 109 -12.01 -17.25 -23.86
CA SER A 109 -11.64 -18.62 -24.20
C SER A 109 -12.53 -19.63 -23.50
N GLY A 110 -12.94 -20.66 -24.22
CA GLY A 110 -13.81 -21.73 -23.68
C GLY A 110 -13.04 -22.93 -23.11
N ASP A 111 -11.73 -22.83 -22.90
CA ASP A 111 -10.85 -23.95 -22.58
C ASP A 111 -10.58 -24.15 -21.07
N GLY A 112 -11.35 -23.49 -20.21
CA GLY A 112 -11.24 -23.63 -18.74
C GLY A 112 -10.04 -22.90 -18.12
N ARG A 113 -9.36 -22.01 -18.85
CA ARG A 113 -8.30 -21.18 -18.30
C ARG A 113 -8.81 -20.18 -17.28
N VAL A 114 -7.89 -19.63 -16.49
CA VAL A 114 -8.21 -18.58 -15.50
C VAL A 114 -8.79 -17.36 -16.19
N ARG A 115 -9.90 -16.85 -15.67
CA ARG A 115 -10.53 -15.59 -16.07
C ARG A 115 -10.40 -14.57 -14.96
N ALA A 116 -9.66 -13.50 -15.21
CA ALA A 116 -9.50 -12.40 -14.27
C ALA A 116 -10.24 -11.16 -14.77
N PHE A 117 -11.02 -10.54 -13.90
CA PHE A 117 -11.82 -9.34 -14.20
C PHE A 117 -11.32 -8.20 -13.32
N TYR A 118 -10.59 -7.27 -13.91
CA TYR A 118 -10.02 -6.12 -13.21
C TYR A 118 -10.99 -4.93 -13.26
N PHE A 119 -11.50 -4.51 -12.10
CA PHE A 119 -12.44 -3.39 -11.98
C PHE A 119 -11.67 -2.07 -11.79
N SER A 120 -11.06 -1.57 -12.87
CA SER A 120 -10.39 -0.25 -12.91
C SER A 120 -11.41 0.88 -13.13
N VAL A 121 -12.47 0.88 -12.35
CA VAL A 121 -13.60 1.81 -12.40
C VAL A 121 -13.98 2.29 -10.99
N GLY A 122 -14.82 3.31 -10.90
CA GLY A 122 -15.32 3.77 -9.61
C GLY A 122 -16.11 2.66 -8.85
N PRO A 123 -16.03 2.61 -7.51
CA PRO A 123 -16.62 1.53 -6.70
C PRO A 123 -18.13 1.41 -6.82
N GLY A 124 -18.84 2.48 -7.23
CA GLY A 124 -20.27 2.45 -7.50
C GLY A 124 -20.69 1.59 -8.70
N LEU A 125 -19.74 1.01 -9.44
CA LEU A 125 -19.98 0.08 -10.54
C LEU A 125 -19.63 -1.37 -10.20
N PHE A 126 -19.03 -1.64 -9.04
CA PHE A 126 -18.56 -2.99 -8.71
C PHE A 126 -19.70 -4.00 -8.63
N GLY A 127 -20.82 -3.59 -8.04
CA GLY A 127 -22.02 -4.42 -7.97
C GLY A 127 -22.62 -4.71 -9.34
N ASP A 128 -22.80 -3.66 -10.16
CA ASP A 128 -23.33 -3.78 -11.51
C ASP A 128 -22.46 -4.74 -12.36
N LEU A 129 -21.13 -4.61 -12.27
CA LEU A 129 -20.20 -5.49 -12.99
C LEU A 129 -20.28 -6.93 -12.49
N ALA A 130 -20.29 -7.15 -11.18
CA ALA A 130 -20.38 -8.49 -10.59
C ALA A 130 -21.65 -9.21 -10.98
N GLU A 131 -22.80 -8.52 -10.91
CA GLU A 131 -24.10 -9.04 -11.35
C GLU A 131 -24.10 -9.39 -12.83
N ARG A 132 -23.56 -8.52 -13.69
CA ARG A 132 -23.50 -8.76 -15.14
C ARG A 132 -22.60 -9.93 -15.50
N LEU A 133 -21.43 -10.03 -14.88
CA LEU A 133 -20.53 -11.18 -15.07
C LEU A 133 -21.23 -12.50 -14.74
N HIS A 134 -22.02 -12.53 -13.66
CA HIS A 134 -22.81 -13.68 -13.29
C HIS A 134 -23.93 -13.94 -14.30
N HIS A 135 -24.70 -12.92 -14.68
CA HIS A 135 -25.81 -13.01 -15.62
C HIS A 135 -25.41 -13.59 -16.99
N TYR A 136 -24.23 -13.18 -17.51
CA TYR A 136 -23.72 -13.64 -18.81
C TYR A 136 -22.85 -14.90 -18.70
N GLY A 137 -22.84 -15.61 -17.56
CA GLY A 137 -22.16 -16.89 -17.38
C GLY A 137 -20.62 -16.79 -17.39
N MET A 138 -20.08 -15.62 -17.09
CA MET A 138 -18.62 -15.41 -17.03
C MET A 138 -18.05 -15.61 -15.61
N ALA A 139 -18.92 -15.61 -14.58
CA ALA A 139 -18.55 -15.86 -13.18
C ALA A 139 -18.66 -17.36 -12.88
N ASP A 140 -17.59 -18.09 -13.02
CA ASP A 140 -17.46 -19.51 -12.66
C ASP A 140 -16.49 -19.70 -11.48
N ALA A 141 -16.28 -20.95 -11.06
CA ALA A 141 -15.37 -21.26 -9.94
C ALA A 141 -13.89 -20.90 -10.20
N GLY A 142 -13.48 -20.78 -11.46
CA GLY A 142 -12.14 -20.37 -11.88
C GLY A 142 -11.99 -18.86 -12.07
N SER A 143 -13.09 -18.11 -12.00
CA SER A 143 -13.11 -16.67 -12.21
C SER A 143 -12.57 -15.92 -11.00
N ARG A 144 -11.91 -14.80 -11.23
CA ARG A 144 -11.32 -13.93 -10.20
C ARG A 144 -11.66 -12.48 -10.50
N ILE A 145 -12.11 -11.75 -9.48
CA ILE A 145 -12.34 -10.30 -9.59
C ILE A 145 -11.28 -9.54 -8.82
N VAL A 146 -10.80 -8.48 -9.42
CA VAL A 146 -9.81 -7.57 -8.83
C VAL A 146 -10.51 -6.23 -8.60
N VAL A 147 -10.53 -5.79 -7.37
CA VAL A 147 -11.17 -4.53 -6.98
C VAL A 147 -10.15 -3.58 -6.36
N GLU A 148 -10.25 -2.32 -6.78
CA GLU A 148 -9.41 -1.22 -6.31
C GLU A 148 -10.05 -0.48 -5.12
N LYS A 149 -9.21 0.17 -4.31
CA LYS A 149 -9.72 1.10 -3.30
C LYS A 149 -10.48 2.28 -3.94
N PRO A 150 -11.47 2.87 -3.23
CA PRO A 150 -11.82 2.64 -1.83
C PRO A 150 -12.77 1.45 -1.62
N PHE A 151 -12.54 0.70 -0.54
CA PHE A 151 -13.43 -0.40 -0.09
C PHE A 151 -14.42 0.13 0.95
N GLY A 152 -15.37 0.93 0.48
CA GLY A 152 -16.23 1.74 1.33
C GLY A 152 -15.58 3.06 1.76
N ARG A 153 -16.35 3.87 2.48
CA ARG A 153 -15.95 5.14 3.12
C ARG A 153 -16.17 5.11 4.64
N ASP A 154 -16.85 4.08 5.12
CA ASP A 154 -17.21 3.75 6.48
C ASP A 154 -17.52 2.25 6.58
N LEU A 155 -17.71 1.74 7.78
CA LEU A 155 -18.02 0.33 8.03
C LEU A 155 -19.32 -0.12 7.31
N GLN A 156 -20.34 0.73 7.30
CA GLN A 156 -21.63 0.39 6.69
C GLN A 156 -21.48 0.18 5.18
N SER A 157 -20.83 1.09 4.49
CA SER A 157 -20.61 0.99 3.04
C SER A 157 -19.63 -0.12 2.66
N ALA A 158 -18.62 -0.40 3.52
CA ALA A 158 -17.72 -1.53 3.34
C ALA A 158 -18.46 -2.87 3.43
N ARG A 159 -19.33 -3.05 4.43
CA ARG A 159 -20.21 -4.21 4.56
C ARG A 159 -21.15 -4.37 3.37
N ALA A 160 -21.77 -3.27 2.94
CA ALA A 160 -22.64 -3.29 1.77
C ALA A 160 -21.89 -3.73 0.51
N LEU A 161 -20.68 -3.21 0.28
CA LEU A 161 -19.83 -3.62 -0.85
C LEU A 161 -19.45 -5.10 -0.74
N ASN A 162 -19.00 -5.57 0.43
CA ASN A 162 -18.66 -6.97 0.64
C ASN A 162 -19.86 -7.90 0.39
N ALA A 163 -21.06 -7.55 0.89
CA ALA A 163 -22.28 -8.31 0.65
C ALA A 163 -22.63 -8.37 -0.84
N THR A 164 -22.50 -7.25 -1.55
CA THR A 164 -22.76 -7.17 -2.99
C THR A 164 -21.83 -8.08 -3.80
N LEU A 165 -20.53 -8.07 -3.48
CA LEU A 165 -19.55 -8.93 -4.17
C LEU A 165 -19.77 -10.41 -3.79
N ALA A 166 -20.05 -10.71 -2.52
CA ALA A 166 -20.27 -12.06 -2.01
C ALA A 166 -21.55 -12.71 -2.56
N ALA A 167 -22.51 -11.93 -3.08
CA ALA A 167 -23.68 -12.46 -3.76
C ALA A 167 -23.33 -13.20 -5.08
N HIS A 168 -22.18 -12.90 -5.67
CA HIS A 168 -21.80 -13.42 -6.99
C HIS A 168 -20.43 -14.15 -6.99
N PHE A 169 -19.55 -13.89 -6.04
CA PHE A 169 -18.21 -14.44 -5.96
C PHE A 169 -17.87 -14.91 -4.54
N HIS A 170 -17.22 -16.03 -4.40
CA HIS A 170 -16.65 -16.48 -3.13
C HIS A 170 -15.44 -15.61 -2.73
N GLU A 171 -15.14 -15.51 -1.44
CA GLU A 171 -14.02 -14.68 -0.96
C GLU A 171 -12.67 -15.06 -1.57
N ASN A 172 -12.45 -16.34 -1.86
CA ASN A 172 -11.24 -16.82 -2.55
C ASN A 172 -11.15 -16.42 -4.03
N GLN A 173 -12.19 -15.80 -4.59
CA GLN A 173 -12.23 -15.23 -5.93
C GLN A 173 -12.09 -13.70 -5.93
N ILE A 174 -12.12 -13.05 -4.75
CA ILE A 174 -12.12 -11.58 -4.63
C ILE A 174 -10.72 -11.10 -4.20
N TYR A 175 -10.08 -10.30 -5.04
CA TYR A 175 -8.74 -9.77 -4.84
C TYR A 175 -8.82 -8.26 -4.60
N ARG A 176 -8.80 -7.82 -3.32
CA ARG A 176 -8.82 -6.40 -2.94
C ARG A 176 -7.39 -5.88 -2.91
N ILE A 177 -7.07 -4.99 -3.84
CA ILE A 177 -5.71 -4.45 -3.99
C ILE A 177 -5.44 -3.35 -2.98
N ASP A 178 -4.41 -3.58 -2.15
CA ASP A 178 -3.60 -2.52 -1.55
C ASP A 178 -2.22 -2.56 -2.21
N HIS A 179 -1.89 -1.56 -3.01
CA HIS A 179 -0.63 -1.53 -3.76
C HIS A 179 0.63 -1.49 -2.87
N TYR A 180 0.51 -1.12 -1.57
CA TYR A 180 1.63 -1.23 -0.64
C TYR A 180 2.01 -2.70 -0.40
N LEU A 181 1.06 -3.60 -0.31
CA LEU A 181 1.32 -5.04 -0.17
C LEU A 181 2.05 -5.64 -1.40
N GLY A 182 1.89 -5.02 -2.56
CA GLY A 182 2.60 -5.41 -3.78
C GLY A 182 4.06 -4.96 -3.86
N LYS A 183 4.54 -4.09 -2.94
CA LYS A 183 5.94 -3.66 -2.93
C LYS A 183 6.85 -4.76 -2.38
N GLU A 184 8.01 -4.99 -3.05
CA GLU A 184 9.03 -5.96 -2.60
C GLU A 184 9.44 -5.74 -1.15
N THR A 185 9.68 -4.49 -0.80
CA THR A 185 10.12 -4.10 0.54
C THR A 185 9.09 -4.39 1.62
N VAL A 186 7.81 -4.27 1.30
CA VAL A 186 6.73 -4.62 2.23
C VAL A 186 6.63 -6.13 2.40
N GLN A 187 6.77 -6.90 1.33
CA GLN A 187 6.82 -8.37 1.42
C GLN A 187 8.05 -8.85 2.19
N ASN A 188 9.17 -8.14 2.02
CA ASN A 188 10.41 -8.46 2.71
C ASN A 188 10.32 -8.31 4.24
N LEU A 189 9.32 -7.58 4.77
CA LEU A 189 9.06 -7.54 6.22
C LEU A 189 8.83 -8.94 6.80
N MET A 190 8.10 -9.79 6.09
CA MET A 190 7.88 -11.17 6.54
C MET A 190 9.16 -12.01 6.48
N ALA A 191 9.97 -11.84 5.43
CA ALA A 191 11.26 -12.52 5.32
C ALA A 191 12.25 -12.06 6.40
N VAL A 192 12.31 -10.76 6.67
CA VAL A 192 13.16 -10.20 7.73
C VAL A 192 12.76 -10.76 9.09
N ARG A 193 11.46 -10.75 9.42
CA ARG A 193 10.97 -11.22 10.70
C ARG A 193 11.08 -12.73 10.85
N PHE A 194 10.56 -13.48 9.91
CA PHE A 194 10.32 -14.92 10.06
C PHE A 194 11.41 -15.79 9.42
N GLY A 195 12.25 -15.22 8.58
CA GLY A 195 13.41 -15.88 7.98
C GLY A 195 14.71 -15.75 8.77
N ASN A 196 14.71 -14.96 9.86
CA ASN A 196 15.92 -14.66 10.63
C ASN A 196 15.69 -14.89 12.12
N MET A 197 16.41 -15.87 12.69
CA MET A 197 16.34 -16.17 14.12
C MET A 197 16.76 -15.01 15.03
N LEU A 198 17.49 -14.03 14.49
CA LEU A 198 17.97 -12.87 15.24
C LEU A 198 16.84 -11.92 15.65
N PHE A 199 15.79 -11.76 14.83
CA PHE A 199 14.77 -10.72 15.05
C PHE A 199 13.58 -11.23 15.86
N GLU A 200 12.95 -12.32 15.49
CA GLU A 200 11.67 -12.75 16.06
C GLU A 200 11.67 -12.94 17.60
N PRO A 201 12.73 -13.47 18.26
CA PRO A 201 12.78 -13.55 19.71
C PRO A 201 12.74 -12.20 20.43
N LEU A 202 13.20 -11.14 19.77
CA LEU A 202 13.23 -9.77 20.30
C LEU A 202 11.98 -8.96 19.90
N TRP A 203 11.10 -9.53 19.08
CA TRP A 203 9.98 -8.83 18.43
C TRP A 203 8.72 -8.82 19.29
N ASN A 204 8.82 -8.23 20.48
CA ASN A 204 7.73 -8.16 21.46
C ASN A 204 7.94 -7.02 22.46
N SER A 205 6.92 -6.70 23.25
CA SER A 205 6.93 -5.63 24.25
C SER A 205 7.96 -5.82 25.37
N GLN A 206 8.55 -6.99 25.52
CA GLN A 206 9.61 -7.22 26.52
C GLN A 206 10.90 -6.50 26.10
N TYR A 207 11.21 -6.47 24.83
CA TYR A 207 12.45 -5.90 24.27
C TYR A 207 12.23 -4.60 23.50
N VAL A 208 11.07 -4.43 22.85
CA VAL A 208 10.73 -3.24 22.08
C VAL A 208 10.15 -2.17 23.01
N ASP A 209 10.68 -0.95 22.93
CA ASP A 209 10.14 0.22 23.63
C ASP A 209 8.95 0.80 22.90
N HIS A 210 9.08 1.01 21.59
CA HIS A 210 7.99 1.46 20.71
C HIS A 210 8.30 1.22 19.25
N ILE A 211 7.27 1.33 18.42
CA ILE A 211 7.40 1.26 16.96
C ILE A 211 6.84 2.54 16.33
N GLN A 212 7.52 3.06 15.31
CA GLN A 212 7.04 4.16 14.48
C GLN A 212 6.83 3.69 13.06
N ILE A 213 5.70 4.03 12.46
CA ILE A 213 5.41 3.80 11.04
C ILE A 213 5.14 5.16 10.40
N THR A 214 6.01 5.59 9.50
CA THR A 214 5.89 6.87 8.81
C THR A 214 5.72 6.67 7.32
N VAL A 215 4.71 7.32 6.74
CA VAL A 215 4.53 7.45 5.29
C VAL A 215 4.36 8.93 4.97
N ALA A 216 5.42 9.55 4.49
CA ALA A 216 5.50 10.98 4.18
C ALA A 216 5.51 11.20 2.67
N GLU A 217 4.76 12.20 2.21
CA GLU A 217 4.68 12.61 0.82
C GLU A 217 5.04 14.09 0.66
N THR A 218 5.89 14.41 -0.33
CA THR A 218 6.23 15.81 -0.69
C THR A 218 5.17 16.48 -1.56
N VAL A 219 4.34 15.66 -2.22
CA VAL A 219 3.27 16.16 -3.09
C VAL A 219 2.04 16.58 -2.30
N GLY A 220 1.31 17.59 -2.82
CA GLY A 220 0.00 17.97 -2.30
C GLY A 220 -1.14 17.13 -2.92
N VAL A 221 -2.38 17.62 -2.79
CA VAL A 221 -3.55 16.91 -3.35
C VAL A 221 -3.65 16.99 -4.87
N GLY A 222 -3.00 17.96 -5.51
CA GLY A 222 -2.97 18.13 -6.97
C GLY A 222 -4.36 18.15 -7.59
N GLY A 223 -4.50 17.56 -8.78
CA GLY A 223 -5.79 17.46 -9.50
C GLY A 223 -6.83 16.55 -8.85
N ARG A 224 -6.52 15.91 -7.71
CA ARG A 224 -7.43 15.03 -6.95
C ARG A 224 -8.03 15.70 -5.71
N GLY A 225 -8.03 17.03 -5.64
CA GLY A 225 -8.49 17.80 -4.48
C GLY A 225 -9.90 17.44 -4.03
N GLU A 226 -10.88 17.37 -4.93
CA GLU A 226 -12.27 17.01 -4.61
C GLU A 226 -12.39 15.59 -4.00
N TYR A 227 -11.68 14.63 -4.53
CA TYR A 227 -11.63 13.27 -3.97
C TYR A 227 -11.01 13.28 -2.58
N TYR A 228 -9.87 13.95 -2.43
CA TYR A 228 -9.14 13.96 -1.17
C TYR A 228 -9.88 14.69 -0.06
N ASP A 229 -10.61 15.77 -0.39
CA ASP A 229 -11.40 16.53 0.58
C ASP A 229 -12.57 15.73 1.18
N ARG A 230 -12.98 14.65 0.50
CA ARG A 230 -13.97 13.68 1.00
C ARG A 230 -13.34 12.50 1.74
N SER A 231 -12.05 12.27 1.58
CA SER A 231 -11.35 11.11 2.15
C SER A 231 -10.50 11.48 3.36
N GLY A 232 -9.62 12.45 3.22
CA GLY A 232 -8.62 12.79 4.22
C GLY A 232 -7.53 11.73 4.38
N ALA A 233 -6.52 12.05 5.18
CA ALA A 233 -5.39 11.16 5.44
C ALA A 233 -5.80 9.90 6.21
N MET A 234 -6.83 9.96 7.04
CA MET A 234 -7.31 8.81 7.80
C MET A 234 -7.85 7.71 6.88
N ARG A 235 -8.77 8.07 5.98
CA ARG A 235 -9.39 7.11 5.05
C ARG A 235 -8.46 6.74 3.92
N ASP A 236 -7.61 7.68 3.44
CA ASP A 236 -6.73 7.42 2.28
C ASP A 236 -5.46 6.65 2.65
N MET A 237 -4.96 6.76 3.89
CA MET A 237 -3.67 6.21 4.29
C MET A 237 -3.73 5.31 5.53
N ILE A 238 -4.35 5.76 6.63
CA ILE A 238 -4.32 5.01 7.90
C ILE A 238 -5.15 3.74 7.81
N GLN A 239 -6.41 3.87 7.37
CA GLN A 239 -7.39 2.76 7.33
C GLN A 239 -6.95 1.60 6.41
N ASN A 240 -6.06 1.84 5.48
CA ASN A 240 -5.57 0.85 4.53
C ASN A 240 -4.06 0.64 4.64
N HIS A 241 -3.25 1.43 3.97
CA HIS A 241 -1.81 1.21 3.82
C HIS A 241 -1.05 1.09 5.15
N LEU A 242 -1.25 2.05 6.08
CA LEU A 242 -0.54 2.00 7.35
C LEU A 242 -1.08 0.86 8.25
N MET A 243 -2.38 0.57 8.17
CA MET A 243 -2.96 -0.58 8.86
C MET A 243 -2.36 -1.90 8.37
N GLN A 244 -2.14 -2.05 7.06
CA GLN A 244 -1.49 -3.24 6.51
C GLN A 244 -0.02 -3.35 6.95
N LEU A 245 0.73 -2.24 6.94
CA LEU A 245 2.11 -2.22 7.46
C LEU A 245 2.13 -2.57 8.95
N LEU A 246 1.21 -2.00 9.73
CA LEU A 246 1.04 -2.34 11.15
C LEU A 246 0.79 -3.83 11.35
N CYS A 247 -0.12 -4.43 10.58
CA CYS A 247 -0.42 -5.86 10.67
C CYS A 247 0.82 -6.72 10.39
N LEU A 248 1.56 -6.45 9.32
CA LEU A 248 2.76 -7.20 8.98
C LEU A 248 3.88 -7.10 10.03
N ILE A 249 3.96 -5.96 10.71
CA ILE A 249 4.93 -5.73 11.79
C ILE A 249 4.48 -6.38 13.10
N ALA A 250 3.17 -6.39 13.38
CA ALA A 250 2.65 -6.78 14.69
C ALA A 250 2.10 -8.20 14.76
N MET A 251 1.83 -8.86 13.63
CA MET A 251 1.23 -10.21 13.59
C MET A 251 2.15 -11.28 14.18
N GLU A 252 1.56 -12.38 14.64
CA GLU A 252 2.28 -13.59 14.99
C GLU A 252 2.83 -14.30 13.73
N PRO A 253 3.89 -15.11 13.85
CA PRO A 253 4.34 -15.95 12.75
C PRO A 253 3.20 -16.86 12.31
N PRO A 254 2.77 -16.82 11.03
CA PRO A 254 1.75 -17.75 10.55
C PRO A 254 2.29 -19.20 10.55
N ALA A 255 1.42 -20.17 10.78
CA ALA A 255 1.81 -21.58 10.81
C ALA A 255 2.45 -22.07 9.49
N LYS A 256 2.09 -21.45 8.39
CA LYS A 256 2.64 -21.67 7.04
C LYS A 256 2.44 -20.41 6.20
N PHE A 257 3.22 -20.26 5.15
CA PHE A 257 3.11 -19.16 4.22
C PHE A 257 2.02 -19.46 3.18
N ASP A 258 0.76 -19.31 3.57
CA ASP A 258 -0.39 -19.37 2.68
C ASP A 258 -1.36 -18.21 2.94
N PRO A 259 -2.25 -17.92 1.99
CA PRO A 259 -3.13 -16.77 2.05
C PRO A 259 -3.97 -16.67 3.33
N ASP A 260 -4.59 -17.76 3.76
CA ASP A 260 -5.49 -17.73 4.91
C ASP A 260 -4.72 -17.58 6.22
N ALA A 261 -3.62 -18.32 6.40
CA ALA A 261 -2.81 -18.21 7.59
C ALA A 261 -2.24 -16.79 7.80
N VAL A 262 -1.75 -16.15 6.73
CA VAL A 262 -1.23 -14.76 6.81
C VAL A 262 -2.36 -13.77 7.11
N ARG A 263 -3.50 -13.87 6.41
CA ARG A 263 -4.63 -12.95 6.59
C ARG A 263 -5.30 -13.13 7.97
N ASP A 264 -5.33 -14.35 8.51
CA ASP A 264 -5.83 -14.60 9.87
C ASP A 264 -4.96 -13.91 10.94
N GLU A 265 -3.63 -13.98 10.79
CA GLU A 265 -2.74 -13.28 11.75
C GLU A 265 -2.88 -11.76 11.65
N LYS A 266 -3.02 -11.20 10.44
CA LYS A 266 -3.30 -9.77 10.27
C LYS A 266 -4.62 -9.35 10.94
N LEU A 267 -5.69 -10.12 10.74
CA LEU A 267 -7.00 -9.84 11.35
C LEU A 267 -6.94 -9.86 12.88
N LYS A 268 -6.17 -10.76 13.47
CA LYS A 268 -5.97 -10.79 14.94
C LYS A 268 -5.35 -9.51 15.45
N VAL A 269 -4.40 -8.91 14.72
CA VAL A 269 -3.82 -7.60 15.09
C VAL A 269 -4.88 -6.52 15.09
N ILE A 270 -5.66 -6.40 14.00
CA ILE A 270 -6.69 -5.36 13.89
C ILE A 270 -7.72 -5.48 15.02
N ARG A 271 -8.15 -6.69 15.33
CA ARG A 271 -9.13 -6.97 16.42
C ARG A 271 -8.58 -6.72 17.81
N ALA A 272 -7.26 -6.68 17.98
CA ALA A 272 -6.58 -6.40 19.25
C ALA A 272 -6.23 -4.92 19.42
N LEU A 273 -6.57 -4.05 18.47
CA LEU A 273 -6.35 -2.62 18.59
C LEU A 273 -7.27 -2.01 19.66
N ASP A 274 -6.68 -1.24 20.57
CA ASP A 274 -7.46 -0.48 21.53
C ASP A 274 -8.15 0.72 20.86
N PRO A 275 -9.29 1.19 21.39
CA PRO A 275 -9.85 2.47 21.00
C PRO A 275 -8.83 3.60 21.23
N VAL A 276 -8.71 4.51 20.28
CA VAL A 276 -7.77 5.63 20.37
C VAL A 276 -8.41 6.81 21.08
N GLU A 277 -7.77 7.28 22.16
CA GLU A 277 -8.24 8.45 22.86
C GLU A 277 -7.96 9.74 22.06
N PRO A 278 -8.83 10.76 22.13
CA PRO A 278 -8.67 12.00 21.34
C PRO A 278 -7.31 12.68 21.49
N HIS A 279 -6.74 12.67 22.70
CA HIS A 279 -5.44 13.30 22.96
C HIS A 279 -4.23 12.50 22.41
N HIS A 280 -4.47 11.31 21.88
CA HIS A 280 -3.50 10.48 21.16
C HIS A 280 -3.54 10.70 19.64
N ILE A 281 -4.31 11.66 19.15
CA ILE A 281 -4.45 11.94 17.71
C ILE A 281 -4.12 13.41 17.44
N VAL A 282 -3.34 13.65 16.41
CA VAL A 282 -3.05 14.97 15.87
C VAL A 282 -3.43 15.00 14.40
N ARG A 283 -4.32 15.91 14.03
CA ARG A 283 -4.75 16.16 12.66
C ARG A 283 -4.14 17.46 12.16
N GLY A 284 -3.68 17.47 10.90
CA GLY A 284 -3.08 18.67 10.30
C GLY A 284 -3.60 18.99 8.90
N GLN A 285 -3.51 20.27 8.53
CA GLN A 285 -3.64 20.75 7.15
C GLN A 285 -2.41 21.56 6.77
N TYR A 286 -1.85 21.34 5.59
CA TYR A 286 -0.71 22.15 5.12
C TYR A 286 -1.15 23.54 4.69
N ASP A 287 -0.35 24.53 5.09
CA ASP A 287 -0.51 25.92 4.67
C ASP A 287 0.17 26.17 3.31
N ALA A 288 -0.14 27.32 2.73
CA ALA A 288 0.54 27.80 1.53
C ALA A 288 2.03 27.99 1.82
N PHE A 289 2.85 27.70 0.82
CA PHE A 289 4.28 28.00 0.85
C PHE A 289 4.60 29.10 -0.16
N ALA A 290 5.15 30.21 0.34
CA ALA A 290 5.59 31.35 -0.47
C ALA A 290 7.14 31.35 -0.50
N GLY A 291 7.76 30.47 -1.28
CA GLY A 291 9.20 30.44 -1.52
C GLY A 291 9.54 30.96 -2.91
N ALA A 292 10.71 31.56 -3.10
CA ALA A 292 11.10 32.26 -4.34
C ALA A 292 11.11 31.36 -5.61
N GLU A 293 11.14 30.05 -5.48
CA GLU A 293 11.21 29.12 -6.62
C GLU A 293 10.02 28.13 -6.72
N ASN A 294 9.21 27.98 -5.68
CA ASN A 294 8.11 27.02 -5.66
C ASN A 294 6.94 27.51 -4.78
N GLU A 295 6.07 28.33 -5.34
CA GLU A 295 4.81 28.67 -4.68
C GLU A 295 3.83 27.49 -4.74
N HIS A 296 3.27 27.13 -3.59
CA HIS A 296 2.24 26.11 -3.51
C HIS A 296 1.03 26.63 -2.74
N PRO A 297 -0.19 26.38 -3.27
CA PRO A 297 -1.40 26.76 -2.55
C PRO A 297 -1.52 25.95 -1.25
N GLY A 298 -2.13 26.56 -0.24
CA GLY A 298 -2.56 25.85 0.95
C GLY A 298 -3.62 24.80 0.64
N TYR A 299 -3.84 23.90 1.60
CA TYR A 299 -4.76 22.78 1.41
C TYR A 299 -6.16 23.23 0.97
N ARG A 300 -6.74 24.22 1.65
CA ARG A 300 -8.10 24.71 1.38
C ARG A 300 -8.25 25.32 -0.02
N ASP A 301 -7.22 26.01 -0.48
CA ASP A 301 -7.18 26.55 -1.85
C ASP A 301 -7.04 25.43 -2.88
N ALA A 302 -6.16 24.45 -2.60
CA ALA A 302 -5.92 23.31 -3.47
C ALA A 302 -7.16 22.42 -3.67
N VAL A 303 -8.08 22.37 -2.68
CA VAL A 303 -9.35 21.62 -2.77
C VAL A 303 -10.54 22.50 -3.16
N ASN A 304 -10.36 23.81 -3.38
CA ASN A 304 -11.43 24.80 -3.63
C ASN A 304 -12.50 24.79 -2.53
N ASN A 305 -12.13 24.55 -1.27
CA ASN A 305 -13.04 24.54 -0.14
C ASN A 305 -12.46 25.30 1.05
N PRO A 306 -12.75 26.64 1.17
CA PRO A 306 -12.20 27.47 2.25
C PRO A 306 -12.64 27.04 3.66
N ARG A 307 -13.69 26.22 3.76
CA ARG A 307 -14.22 25.72 5.04
C ARG A 307 -13.82 24.27 5.32
N SER A 308 -12.97 23.70 4.50
CA SER A 308 -12.55 22.30 4.70
C SER A 308 -11.93 22.09 6.07
N THR A 309 -12.37 21.03 6.74
CA THR A 309 -11.80 20.50 7.98
C THR A 309 -11.18 19.13 7.78
N THR A 310 -10.98 18.73 6.53
CA THR A 310 -10.36 17.45 6.16
C THR A 310 -8.86 17.51 6.39
N GLU A 311 -8.33 16.52 7.04
CA GLU A 311 -6.91 16.45 7.37
C GLU A 311 -6.06 15.98 6.18
N SER A 312 -4.93 16.65 5.97
CA SER A 312 -3.87 16.23 5.04
C SER A 312 -2.67 15.59 5.77
N PHE A 313 -2.73 15.55 7.09
CA PHE A 313 -1.74 14.96 7.98
C PHE A 313 -2.43 14.30 9.18
N ILE A 314 -1.91 13.15 9.58
CA ILE A 314 -2.26 12.48 10.84
C ILE A 314 -0.99 11.97 11.52
N ALA A 315 -0.91 12.20 12.83
CA ALA A 315 -0.06 11.44 13.73
C ALA A 315 -0.94 10.87 14.85
N LEU A 316 -0.75 9.59 15.16
CA LEU A 316 -1.50 8.95 16.24
C LEU A 316 -0.64 7.97 17.02
N LYS A 317 -0.97 7.83 18.31
CA LYS A 317 -0.46 6.79 19.21
C LYS A 317 -1.55 5.77 19.45
N MET A 318 -1.19 4.49 19.34
CA MET A 318 -2.12 3.39 19.52
C MET A 318 -1.47 2.23 20.29
N HIS A 319 -2.30 1.36 20.83
CA HIS A 319 -1.89 0.16 21.55
C HIS A 319 -2.53 -1.08 20.95
N ILE A 320 -1.85 -2.21 21.10
CA ILE A 320 -2.33 -3.52 20.71
C ILE A 320 -2.42 -4.37 21.97
N SER A 321 -3.66 -4.69 22.39
CA SER A 321 -3.94 -5.46 23.59
C SER A 321 -3.84 -6.96 23.34
N ASN A 322 -2.62 -7.44 23.17
CA ASN A 322 -2.28 -8.86 23.09
C ASN A 322 -0.99 -9.16 23.88
N TRP A 323 -0.68 -10.45 24.03
CA TRP A 323 0.50 -10.89 24.81
C TRP A 323 1.82 -10.38 24.25
N ARG A 324 1.92 -10.21 22.94
CA ARG A 324 3.14 -9.76 22.28
C ARG A 324 3.42 -8.28 22.52
N TRP A 325 2.37 -7.43 22.48
CA TRP A 325 2.54 -5.97 22.38
C TRP A 325 2.01 -5.17 23.55
N ALA A 326 1.34 -5.80 24.53
CA ALA A 326 0.83 -5.08 25.69
C ALA A 326 1.94 -4.24 26.35
N GLY A 327 1.70 -2.91 26.45
CA GLY A 327 2.64 -1.94 27.02
C GLY A 327 3.66 -1.32 26.04
N ALA A 328 3.78 -1.80 24.81
CA ALA A 328 4.59 -1.16 23.77
C ALA A 328 3.69 -0.35 22.82
N PRO A 329 3.77 0.99 22.79
CA PRO A 329 2.97 1.82 21.91
C PRO A 329 3.48 1.77 20.47
N PHE A 330 2.55 1.94 19.55
CA PHE A 330 2.79 2.15 18.13
C PHE A 330 2.44 3.60 17.79
N TYR A 331 3.29 4.25 17.02
CA TYR A 331 3.09 5.61 16.52
C TYR A 331 3.01 5.57 15.01
N LEU A 332 1.89 6.02 14.46
CA LEU A 332 1.66 6.11 13.02
C LEU A 332 1.66 7.57 12.60
N ARG A 333 2.35 7.89 11.51
CA ARG A 333 2.39 9.24 10.94
C ARG A 333 2.30 9.18 9.43
N THR A 334 1.41 9.99 8.87
CA THR A 334 1.32 10.22 7.42
C THR A 334 0.93 11.66 7.12
N GLY A 335 1.37 12.18 6.00
CA GLY A 335 0.98 13.52 5.58
C GLY A 335 1.47 13.88 4.19
N LYS A 336 0.83 14.90 3.62
CA LYS A 336 1.19 15.53 2.35
C LYS A 336 2.00 16.78 2.58
N ARG A 337 2.76 17.23 1.57
CA ARG A 337 3.62 18.41 1.66
C ARG A 337 4.60 18.36 2.83
N LEU A 338 5.08 17.17 3.17
CA LEU A 338 6.15 17.01 4.17
C LEU A 338 7.52 17.25 3.54
N SER A 339 8.55 17.37 4.40
CA SER A 339 9.93 17.72 4.02
C SER A 339 10.59 16.75 3.04
N ALA A 340 10.23 15.47 3.11
CA ALA A 340 10.75 14.45 2.20
C ALA A 340 9.69 13.37 1.91
N ARG A 341 9.88 12.68 0.79
CA ARG A 341 9.13 11.45 0.50
C ARG A 341 9.81 10.30 1.22
N SER A 342 9.14 9.73 2.21
CA SER A 342 9.67 8.61 2.98
C SER A 342 8.56 7.64 3.38
N SER A 343 8.84 6.35 3.26
CA SER A 343 8.03 5.29 3.86
C SER A 343 8.97 4.40 4.65
N GLU A 344 8.84 4.40 5.98
CA GLU A 344 9.77 3.70 6.86
C GLU A 344 9.08 3.15 8.11
N ILE A 345 9.68 2.12 8.67
CA ILE A 345 9.30 1.54 9.94
C ILE A 345 10.53 1.60 10.86
N THR A 346 10.37 2.19 12.02
CA THR A 346 11.43 2.28 13.04
C THR A 346 11.03 1.47 14.27
N VAL A 347 11.81 0.46 14.60
CA VAL A 347 11.68 -0.33 15.83
C VAL A 347 12.73 0.14 16.80
N VAL A 348 12.31 0.74 17.91
CA VAL A 348 13.22 1.22 18.96
C VAL A 348 13.21 0.20 20.09
N PHE A 349 14.36 -0.37 20.39
CA PHE A 349 14.51 -1.32 21.49
C PHE A 349 14.64 -0.59 22.84
N LYS A 350 14.36 -1.29 23.91
CA LYS A 350 14.53 -0.80 25.27
C LYS A 350 16.02 -0.58 25.58
N ASP A 351 16.29 0.22 26.59
CA ASP A 351 17.62 0.37 27.14
C ASP A 351 18.16 -0.96 27.65
N THR A 352 19.49 -1.11 27.72
CA THR A 352 20.10 -2.27 28.39
C THR A 352 19.63 -2.34 29.84
N PRO A 353 19.34 -3.53 30.39
CA PRO A 353 18.82 -3.66 31.76
C PRO A 353 19.77 -3.09 32.82
N HIS A 354 21.07 -3.07 32.53
CA HIS A 354 22.09 -2.53 33.39
C HIS A 354 23.22 -1.95 32.54
N ASN A 355 23.55 -0.68 32.79
CA ASN A 355 24.66 -0.01 32.12
C ASN A 355 25.96 -0.23 32.91
N ILE A 356 26.79 -1.17 32.44
CA ILE A 356 28.10 -1.48 33.06
C ILE A 356 29.19 -0.41 32.81
N PHE A 357 28.93 0.53 31.88
CA PHE A 357 29.90 1.57 31.49
C PHE A 357 29.71 2.87 32.28
N GLY A 358 28.76 2.92 33.20
CA GLY A 358 28.45 4.07 34.03
C GLY A 358 27.57 5.13 33.36
N GLU A 359 27.06 6.09 34.16
CA GLU A 359 26.11 7.11 33.66
C GLU A 359 26.73 8.07 32.64
N GLU A 360 28.06 8.29 32.72
CA GLU A 360 28.79 9.18 31.80
C GLU A 360 28.83 8.66 30.35
N SER A 361 28.62 7.36 30.14
CA SER A 361 28.52 6.78 28.76
C SER A 361 27.27 7.14 28.02
N GLY A 362 26.25 7.69 28.70
CA GLY A 362 24.97 8.02 28.12
C GLY A 362 24.02 6.81 28.01
N ARG A 363 22.85 7.05 27.43
CA ARG A 363 21.88 6.00 27.10
C ARG A 363 21.93 5.71 25.63
N HIS A 364 22.22 4.48 25.27
CA HIS A 364 22.31 4.00 23.92
C HIS A 364 21.23 2.96 23.66
N ARG A 365 20.36 3.21 22.66
CA ARG A 365 19.29 2.30 22.29
C ARG A 365 19.57 1.73 20.91
N ASN A 366 19.44 0.44 20.77
CA ASN A 366 19.43 -0.14 19.44
C ASN A 366 18.17 0.28 18.70
N VAL A 367 18.32 0.59 17.42
CA VAL A 367 17.22 1.01 16.55
C VAL A 367 17.31 0.22 15.24
N LEU A 368 16.26 -0.50 14.91
CA LEU A 368 16.13 -1.11 13.59
C LEU A 368 15.26 -0.21 12.72
N LEU A 369 15.83 0.30 11.65
CA LEU A 369 15.14 1.07 10.62
C LEU A 369 14.92 0.18 9.39
N ILE A 370 13.69 0.06 8.94
CA ILE A 370 13.33 -0.62 7.70
C ILE A 370 12.81 0.45 6.74
N ARG A 371 13.59 0.74 5.70
CA ARG A 371 13.24 1.69 4.65
C ARG A 371 12.44 0.97 3.57
N LEU A 372 11.22 1.41 3.35
CA LEU A 372 10.33 0.87 2.31
C LEU A 372 10.40 1.69 1.02
N GLN A 373 10.80 2.98 1.14
CA GLN A 373 10.88 3.92 0.02
C GLN A 373 11.38 5.30 0.52
N PRO A 374 12.26 6.02 -0.18
CA PRO A 374 13.23 5.52 -1.16
C PRO A 374 14.40 4.80 -0.49
N ASN A 375 15.40 4.39 -1.27
CA ASN A 375 16.63 3.75 -0.76
C ASN A 375 16.31 2.53 0.13
N GLU A 376 15.59 1.61 -0.44
CA GLU A 376 15.05 0.41 0.18
C GLU A 376 16.16 -0.39 0.88
N GLY A 377 15.93 -0.75 2.16
CA GLY A 377 16.97 -1.44 2.93
C GLY A 377 16.70 -1.50 4.42
N ILE A 378 17.68 -1.96 5.15
CA ILE A 378 17.64 -2.12 6.61
C ILE A 378 18.89 -1.49 7.22
N THR A 379 18.68 -0.70 8.28
CA THR A 379 19.76 -0.14 9.09
C THR A 379 19.57 -0.57 10.53
N LEU A 380 20.57 -1.22 11.12
CA LEU A 380 20.61 -1.53 12.54
C LEU A 380 21.59 -0.61 13.25
N GLY A 381 21.08 0.29 14.10
CA GLY A 381 21.89 1.10 14.99
C GLY A 381 22.44 0.27 16.13
N VAL A 382 23.76 0.19 16.23
CA VAL A 382 24.46 -0.52 17.29
C VAL A 382 25.47 0.39 18.00
N THR A 383 25.77 0.08 19.24
CA THR A 383 26.70 0.85 20.05
C THR A 383 28.06 0.18 20.03
N ILE A 384 29.12 0.94 19.74
CA ILE A 384 30.52 0.48 19.81
C ILE A 384 31.35 1.40 20.69
N LYS A 385 32.55 0.94 21.06
CA LYS A 385 33.53 1.82 21.72
C LYS A 385 34.10 2.78 20.68
N GLU A 386 34.12 4.09 21.01
CA GLU A 386 34.82 5.08 20.21
C GLU A 386 36.31 4.75 20.14
N PRO A 387 36.94 4.73 18.95
CA PRO A 387 38.38 4.51 18.81
C PRO A 387 39.19 5.61 19.49
N GLY A 388 40.30 5.23 20.14
CA GLY A 388 41.25 6.19 20.74
C GLY A 388 41.49 5.98 22.23
N PRO A 389 42.46 6.73 22.81
CA PRO A 389 42.72 6.73 24.24
C PRO A 389 41.64 7.52 24.98
N GLY A 390 41.32 7.15 26.21
CA GLY A 390 40.37 7.91 27.02
C GLY A 390 39.20 7.10 27.57
N GLY A 391 39.36 5.79 27.76
CA GLY A 391 38.39 4.91 28.43
C GLY A 391 37.32 4.36 27.49
N MET A 392 36.19 3.94 28.07
CA MET A 392 35.08 3.29 27.37
C MET A 392 34.01 4.33 26.94
N ARG A 393 34.39 5.24 26.05
CA ARG A 393 33.41 6.14 25.42
C ARG A 393 32.65 5.36 24.37
N LEU A 394 31.34 5.45 24.43
CA LEU A 394 30.42 4.74 23.53
C LEU A 394 29.93 5.68 22.43
N VAL A 395 29.70 5.12 21.23
CA VAL A 395 29.16 5.84 20.09
C VAL A 395 28.21 4.90 19.31
N ASP A 396 27.10 5.46 18.85
CA ASP A 396 26.15 4.71 18.02
C ASP A 396 26.57 4.77 16.56
N VAL A 397 26.64 3.61 15.92
CA VAL A 397 27.00 3.46 14.50
C VAL A 397 25.94 2.65 13.76
N PRO A 398 25.67 2.97 12.48
CA PRO A 398 24.76 2.18 11.67
C PRO A 398 25.48 0.96 11.06
N LEU A 399 24.80 -0.20 11.11
CA LEU A 399 25.04 -1.30 10.19
C LEU A 399 23.97 -1.20 9.10
N ASP A 400 24.36 -0.67 7.95
CA ASP A 400 23.45 -0.37 6.86
C ASP A 400 23.53 -1.40 5.74
N MET A 401 22.38 -1.77 5.19
CA MET A 401 22.26 -2.65 4.04
C MET A 401 21.18 -2.09 3.11
N SER A 402 21.59 -1.68 1.93
CA SER A 402 20.68 -1.40 0.82
C SER A 402 20.35 -2.69 0.08
N PHE A 403 19.08 -2.89 -0.29
CA PHE A 403 18.69 -4.07 -1.06
C PHE A 403 19.26 -4.06 -2.48
N ALA A 404 19.38 -2.88 -3.10
CA ALA A 404 20.01 -2.74 -4.40
C ALA A 404 21.47 -3.19 -4.39
N GLU A 405 22.24 -2.75 -3.37
CA GLU A 405 23.64 -3.16 -3.23
C GLU A 405 23.79 -4.66 -2.91
N ALA A 406 22.93 -5.18 -2.03
CA ALA A 406 22.99 -6.59 -1.60
C ALA A 406 22.60 -7.57 -2.70
N LEU A 407 21.65 -7.20 -3.58
CA LEU A 407 21.14 -8.04 -4.66
C LEU A 407 21.83 -7.78 -6.01
N GLY A 408 22.62 -6.70 -6.10
CA GLY A 408 23.30 -6.31 -7.33
C GLY A 408 22.36 -5.86 -8.44
N PRO A 409 22.76 -5.96 -9.73
CA PRO A 409 21.94 -5.46 -10.85
C PRO A 409 20.51 -6.02 -10.93
N ASP A 410 20.29 -7.20 -10.38
CA ASP A 410 18.95 -7.81 -10.32
C ASP A 410 18.02 -7.10 -9.31
N GLY A 411 18.58 -6.32 -8.37
CA GLY A 411 17.84 -5.54 -7.37
C GLY A 411 17.59 -4.08 -7.79
N GLU A 412 18.18 -3.61 -8.88
CA GLU A 412 18.13 -2.19 -9.27
C GLU A 412 16.78 -1.75 -9.84
N ASP A 413 15.97 -2.68 -10.36
CA ASP A 413 14.66 -2.36 -10.95
C ASP A 413 13.64 -3.48 -10.64
N PRO A 414 13.14 -3.56 -9.39
CA PRO A 414 12.14 -4.55 -9.02
C PRO A 414 10.82 -4.29 -9.78
N PRO A 415 10.01 -5.34 -10.01
CA PRO A 415 8.69 -5.18 -10.59
C PRO A 415 7.84 -4.18 -9.81
N ASP A 416 7.10 -3.32 -10.52
CA ASP A 416 6.09 -2.44 -9.90
C ASP A 416 5.06 -3.29 -9.13
N ALA A 417 4.50 -2.73 -8.06
CA ALA A 417 3.51 -3.40 -7.22
C ALA A 417 2.33 -3.98 -8.02
N TYR A 418 1.86 -3.25 -9.03
CA TYR A 418 0.75 -3.71 -9.88
C TYR A 418 1.14 -4.90 -10.77
N GLU A 419 2.36 -4.94 -11.30
CA GLU A 419 2.86 -6.07 -12.08
C GLU A 419 2.78 -7.37 -11.27
N ARG A 420 3.26 -7.30 -10.04
CA ARG A 420 3.26 -8.45 -9.13
C ARG A 420 1.86 -8.88 -8.74
N LEU A 421 1.04 -7.93 -8.29
CA LEU A 421 -0.32 -8.23 -7.86
C LEU A 421 -1.16 -8.85 -8.97
N ILE A 422 -1.03 -8.37 -10.22
CA ILE A 422 -1.74 -8.99 -11.35
C ILE A 422 -1.25 -10.44 -11.57
N MET A 423 0.06 -10.70 -11.50
CA MET A 423 0.58 -12.06 -11.64
C MET A 423 0.13 -12.96 -10.49
N ASP A 424 0.04 -12.45 -9.27
CA ASP A 424 -0.51 -13.18 -8.12
C ASP A 424 -2.00 -13.48 -8.29
N VAL A 425 -2.78 -12.56 -8.86
CA VAL A 425 -4.17 -12.82 -9.25
C VAL A 425 -4.22 -14.00 -10.22
N ILE A 426 -3.39 -13.99 -11.27
CA ILE A 426 -3.38 -15.07 -12.28
C ILE A 426 -2.95 -16.41 -11.68
N ARG A 427 -2.09 -16.43 -10.66
CA ARG A 427 -1.68 -17.64 -9.94
C ARG A 427 -2.67 -18.12 -8.88
N GLY A 428 -3.62 -17.26 -8.47
CA GLY A 428 -4.53 -17.57 -7.36
C GLY A 428 -3.93 -17.33 -5.98
N ASN A 429 -2.84 -16.58 -5.90
CA ASN A 429 -2.18 -16.27 -4.64
C ASN A 429 -2.80 -15.01 -4.00
N GLN A 430 -3.54 -15.17 -2.92
CA GLN A 430 -4.18 -14.07 -2.20
C GLN A 430 -3.40 -13.56 -0.98
N THR A 431 -2.19 -14.01 -0.75
CA THR A 431 -1.38 -13.66 0.44
C THR A 431 -1.22 -12.14 0.62
N LEU A 432 -1.14 -11.40 -0.48
CA LEU A 432 -0.91 -9.94 -0.52
C LEU A 432 -2.17 -9.13 -0.84
N PHE A 433 -3.35 -9.74 -0.65
CA PHE A 433 -4.63 -9.07 -0.87
C PHE A 433 -5.41 -8.99 0.43
N MET A 434 -6.20 -7.93 0.55
CA MET A 434 -7.01 -7.72 1.74
C MET A 434 -8.24 -8.65 1.70
N ARG A 435 -8.57 -9.23 2.83
CA ARG A 435 -9.79 -10.02 3.01
C ARG A 435 -10.94 -9.11 3.45
N GLY A 436 -12.19 -9.47 3.11
CA GLY A 436 -13.35 -8.64 3.43
C GLY A 436 -13.50 -8.34 4.91
N ASP A 437 -13.24 -9.29 5.79
CA ASP A 437 -13.31 -9.12 7.24
C ASP A 437 -12.17 -8.25 7.82
N GLU A 438 -10.98 -8.23 7.20
CA GLU A 438 -9.91 -7.27 7.54
C GLU A 438 -10.34 -5.84 7.25
N VAL A 439 -10.96 -5.62 6.07
CA VAL A 439 -11.47 -4.29 5.67
C VAL A 439 -12.54 -3.81 6.65
N GLU A 440 -13.49 -4.68 7.01
CA GLU A 440 -14.54 -4.34 7.98
C GLU A 440 -13.98 -4.06 9.37
N ALA A 441 -13.03 -4.88 9.83
CA ALA A 441 -12.39 -4.67 11.13
C ALA A 441 -11.59 -3.36 11.19
N ALA A 442 -10.89 -3.01 10.09
CA ALA A 442 -10.18 -1.74 9.99
C ALA A 442 -11.14 -0.54 10.02
N TRP A 443 -12.29 -0.61 9.34
CA TRP A 443 -13.32 0.42 9.42
C TRP A 443 -13.97 0.50 10.81
N ALA A 444 -14.27 -0.64 11.43
CA ALA A 444 -14.85 -0.67 12.79
C ALA A 444 -13.96 0.03 13.82
N TRP A 445 -12.64 -0.01 13.65
CA TRP A 445 -11.69 0.73 14.47
C TRP A 445 -11.56 2.20 14.06
N THR A 446 -11.63 2.50 12.76
CA THR A 446 -11.37 3.85 12.22
C THR A 446 -12.57 4.79 12.37
N ASP A 447 -13.80 4.30 12.15
CA ASP A 447 -15.01 5.11 12.15
C ASP A 447 -15.24 5.87 13.45
N PRO A 448 -15.13 5.25 14.66
CA PRO A 448 -15.30 5.98 15.91
C PRO A 448 -14.31 7.14 16.10
N ILE A 449 -13.11 7.02 15.53
CA ILE A 449 -12.10 8.09 15.56
C ILE A 449 -12.58 9.28 14.72
N ILE A 450 -13.05 9.01 13.50
CA ILE A 450 -13.53 10.04 12.56
C ILE A 450 -14.80 10.71 13.14
N GLU A 451 -15.78 9.94 13.55
CA GLU A 451 -17.00 10.43 14.17
C GLU A 451 -16.71 11.31 15.39
N GLY A 452 -15.70 10.91 16.18
CA GLY A 452 -15.28 11.64 17.35
C GLY A 452 -14.84 13.07 17.06
N TRP A 453 -14.01 13.30 16.05
CA TRP A 453 -13.59 14.66 15.72
C TRP A 453 -14.64 15.44 14.92
N GLU A 454 -15.46 14.75 14.09
CA GLU A 454 -16.57 15.39 13.39
C GLU A 454 -17.62 15.93 14.41
N THR A 455 -17.97 15.12 15.43
CA THR A 455 -18.89 15.52 16.50
C THR A 455 -18.36 16.70 17.34
N ARG A 456 -17.06 16.76 17.59
CA ARG A 456 -16.43 17.85 18.33
C ARG A 456 -16.14 19.08 17.47
N ASN A 457 -16.40 19.02 16.17
CA ASN A 457 -16.03 20.07 15.19
C ASN A 457 -14.55 20.48 15.29
N GLU A 458 -13.66 19.50 15.50
CA GLU A 458 -12.24 19.76 15.62
C GLU A 458 -11.65 20.24 14.28
N VAL A 459 -10.93 21.35 14.32
CA VAL A 459 -10.22 21.91 13.18
C VAL A 459 -8.80 21.33 13.13
N PRO A 460 -8.33 20.81 11.99
CA PRO A 460 -6.95 20.39 11.85
C PRO A 460 -5.95 21.51 12.14
N LYS A 461 -4.82 21.17 12.77
CA LYS A 461 -3.74 22.11 13.07
C LYS A 461 -3.04 22.54 11.77
N PRO A 462 -2.72 23.82 11.58
CA PRO A 462 -1.92 24.24 10.45
C PRO A 462 -0.48 23.71 10.57
N TYR A 463 0.15 23.42 9.43
CA TYR A 463 1.59 23.15 9.36
C TYR A 463 2.18 23.70 8.06
N GLU A 464 3.42 24.14 8.14
CA GLU A 464 4.16 24.67 7.01
C GLU A 464 4.47 23.56 5.99
N SER A 465 4.22 23.83 4.70
CA SER A 465 4.63 22.94 3.61
C SER A 465 6.16 22.78 3.61
N GLY A 466 6.62 21.54 3.51
CA GLY A 466 8.04 21.19 3.61
C GLY A 466 8.54 20.96 5.04
N SER A 467 7.66 21.02 6.04
CA SER A 467 7.97 20.66 7.43
C SER A 467 7.79 19.17 7.73
N SER A 468 7.97 18.77 8.98
CA SER A 468 7.69 17.42 9.47
C SER A 468 6.21 17.21 9.90
N GLY A 469 5.34 18.21 9.66
CA GLY A 469 3.97 18.25 10.12
C GLY A 469 3.74 19.24 11.27
N PRO A 470 2.55 19.23 11.90
CA PRO A 470 2.24 20.10 13.03
C PRO A 470 3.14 19.83 14.23
N LEU A 471 3.54 20.87 14.97
CA LEU A 471 4.31 20.76 16.23
C LEU A 471 3.61 19.89 17.29
N ASP A 472 2.29 19.85 17.27
CA ASP A 472 1.50 18.97 18.15
C ASP A 472 1.85 17.49 17.99
N ALA A 473 2.35 17.08 16.80
CA ALA A 473 2.82 15.70 16.57
C ALA A 473 4.10 15.41 17.36
N ASP A 474 5.01 16.37 17.51
CA ASP A 474 6.19 16.21 18.35
C ASP A 474 5.79 16.19 19.83
N VAL A 475 4.84 17.03 20.24
CA VAL A 475 4.29 17.03 21.61
C VAL A 475 3.66 15.67 21.95
N LEU A 476 2.99 15.02 21.00
CA LEU A 476 2.43 13.67 21.19
C LEU A 476 3.52 12.65 21.62
N MET A 477 4.68 12.69 20.99
CA MET A 477 5.83 11.82 21.32
C MET A 477 6.51 12.25 22.63
N GLN A 478 6.68 13.56 22.83
CA GLN A 478 7.37 14.12 24.01
C GLN A 478 6.67 13.81 25.32
N ARG A 479 5.34 13.70 25.32
CA ARG A 479 4.55 13.28 26.51
C ARG A 479 5.01 11.92 27.06
N ASP A 480 5.52 11.05 26.19
CA ASP A 480 6.06 9.73 26.55
C ASP A 480 7.59 9.73 26.67
N GLY A 481 8.24 10.90 26.64
CA GLY A 481 9.71 11.02 26.63
C GLY A 481 10.36 10.47 25.35
N ARG A 482 9.63 10.47 24.25
CA ARG A 482 10.04 9.93 22.93
C ARG A 482 10.12 11.04 21.89
N LYS A 483 10.67 10.72 20.73
CA LYS A 483 10.72 11.62 19.57
C LYS A 483 10.49 10.85 18.28
N TRP A 484 9.91 11.53 17.30
CA TRP A 484 9.88 11.00 15.95
C TRP A 484 11.28 10.85 15.38
N ARG A 485 11.48 9.80 14.60
CA ARG A 485 12.57 9.82 13.64
C ARG A 485 12.30 10.93 12.63
N GLY A 486 13.34 11.74 12.31
CA GLY A 486 13.19 12.81 11.33
C GLY A 486 12.80 12.27 9.96
N VAL A 487 11.93 12.98 9.25
CA VAL A 487 11.66 12.74 7.81
C VAL A 487 12.81 13.41 7.06
N ASN A 488 13.86 12.64 6.80
CA ASN A 488 15.05 13.14 6.09
C ASN A 488 14.98 12.72 4.62
N PRO A 489 15.49 13.59 3.69
CA PRO A 489 15.60 13.27 2.27
C PRO A 489 16.55 12.12 1.99
#